data_28199a270b0414d08ee1d7c4eb4d2ce7
#
_entry.id   28199a270b0414d08ee1d7c4eb4d2ce7
#
_cell.length_a   1.000
_cell.length_b   1.000
_cell.length_c   1.000
_cell.angle_alpha   90.00
_cell.angle_beta   90.00
_cell.angle_gamma   90.00
#
_symmetry.space_group_name_H-M   'P 1'
#
loop_
_entity.id
_entity.type
_entity.pdbx_description
1 polymer ?
#
loop_
_entity_poly.entity_id
_entity_poly.type
_entity_poly.pdbx_seq_one_letter_code
_entity_poly.pdbx_strand_id
1 'polypeptide(L)'
;MRIMLLFIVAILPMLVLSQNATERKIIDVHLHARTFNYYGNPPAPSPATGMQPKWKTDGEVVQMTLDTLKKYGIVKAIISGNLSRVADFKNADSARFVSSLEYPSRQGTLPDTATFIRLFKEGKFFVFGELGLQYIGKALTDPELAPYMNICERLGIPVAVHTGLGMPTPSFRTSLGNPQVIEEVLVKHPKLKVQLMHLGCPFLAETIAIMAVYPQVYADLSAINWIIPTAAFYSYLQSIMEAGFGKRIMYGSDQMGWPDAIGVSIRKIENAPFLTESQKQDIFYNNARVFFNLGKD
;
A
#
# COMPACT_ATOMS: atom_id res chain seq x y z
N MET A 1 -18.12 45.59 60.36
CA MET A 1 -17.14 45.91 59.27
C MET A 1 -16.83 44.59 58.59
N ARG A 2 -17.47 44.31 57.43
CA ARG A 2 -17.26 43.07 56.66
C ARG A 2 -16.26 43.38 55.55
N ILE A 3 -15.12 42.70 55.57
CA ILE A 3 -14.09 42.80 54.56
C ILE A 3 -14.46 41.82 53.46
N MET A 4 -14.73 42.34 52.24
CA MET A 4 -15.02 41.57 51.04
C MET A 4 -13.68 41.38 50.29
N LEU A 5 -13.17 40.13 50.30
CA LEU A 5 -12.01 39.76 49.49
C LEU A 5 -12.47 39.58 48.04
N LEU A 6 -11.98 40.42 47.12
CA LEU A 6 -12.10 40.21 45.70
C LEU A 6 -10.99 39.24 45.21
N PHE A 7 -11.40 38.09 44.73
CA PHE A 7 -10.52 37.17 43.99
C PHE A 7 -10.45 37.64 42.51
N ILE A 8 -9.30 38.20 42.11
CA ILE A 8 -9.02 38.46 40.71
C ILE A 8 -8.49 37.15 40.07
N VAL A 9 -9.34 36.50 39.27
CA VAL A 9 -8.92 35.37 38.43
C VAL A 9 -8.20 35.96 37.18
N ALA A 10 -6.89 35.85 37.14
CA ALA A 10 -6.11 36.17 35.96
C ALA A 10 -6.30 35.07 34.92
N ILE A 11 -7.07 35.33 33.86
CA ILE A 11 -7.17 34.49 32.69
C ILE A 11 -5.93 34.74 31.85
N LEU A 12 -4.93 33.86 31.94
CA LEU A 12 -3.83 33.81 30.97
C LEU A 12 -4.38 33.31 29.62
N PRO A 13 -4.20 34.05 28.52
CA PRO A 13 -4.53 33.53 27.22
C PRO A 13 -3.55 32.37 26.90
N MET A 14 -4.07 31.15 26.79
CA MET A 14 -3.34 30.05 26.15
C MET A 14 -3.08 30.47 24.71
N LEU A 15 -1.86 30.91 24.42
CA LEU A 15 -1.34 30.94 23.04
C LEU A 15 -1.30 29.50 22.55
N VAL A 16 -2.33 29.10 21.84
CA VAL A 16 -2.29 27.92 20.98
C VAL A 16 -1.28 28.27 19.87
N LEU A 17 -0.02 27.90 20.08
CA LEU A 17 0.96 27.83 19.02
C LEU A 17 0.40 26.82 17.99
N SER A 18 -0.27 27.33 16.97
CA SER A 18 -0.46 26.63 15.72
C SER A 18 0.94 26.34 15.18
N GLN A 19 1.49 25.20 15.57
CA GLN A 19 2.62 24.64 14.81
C GLN A 19 2.08 24.48 13.40
N ASN A 20 2.64 25.23 12.46
CA ASN A 20 2.53 24.92 11.05
C ASN A 20 3.06 23.50 10.92
N ALA A 21 2.16 22.52 10.96
CA ALA A 21 2.47 21.15 10.60
C ALA A 21 2.96 21.25 9.16
N THR A 22 4.28 21.14 8.95
CA THR A 22 4.84 20.92 7.62
C THR A 22 4.04 19.75 7.05
N GLU A 23 3.34 20.02 5.96
CA GLU A 23 2.42 19.06 5.35
C GLU A 23 3.19 17.76 5.13
N ARG A 24 2.77 16.69 5.83
CA ARG A 24 3.51 15.42 5.83
C ARG A 24 3.52 14.86 4.43
N LYS A 25 4.71 14.62 3.88
CA LYS A 25 4.85 13.88 2.62
C LYS A 25 4.52 12.43 2.83
N ILE A 26 3.75 11.85 1.92
CA ILE A 26 3.31 10.45 1.94
C ILE A 26 3.74 9.77 0.64
N ILE A 27 4.18 8.51 0.74
CA ILE A 27 4.34 7.60 -0.37
C ILE A 27 3.28 6.50 -0.21
N ASP A 28 2.37 6.38 -1.17
CA ASP A 28 1.40 5.30 -1.22
C ASP A 28 1.96 4.16 -2.06
N VAL A 29 2.27 3.03 -1.43
CA VAL A 29 2.95 1.93 -2.12
C VAL A 29 2.00 0.93 -2.76
N HIS A 30 0.68 1.21 -2.72
CA HIS A 30 -0.31 0.27 -3.24
C HIS A 30 -1.57 0.99 -3.73
N LEU A 31 -1.61 1.25 -5.03
CA LEU A 31 -2.80 1.72 -5.75
C LEU A 31 -3.10 0.82 -6.96
N HIS A 32 -4.33 0.92 -7.46
CA HIS A 32 -4.75 0.22 -8.67
C HIS A 32 -5.18 1.17 -9.80
N ALA A 33 -4.69 0.90 -11.01
CA ALA A 33 -5.12 1.57 -12.23
C ALA A 33 -6.38 0.89 -12.80
N ARG A 34 -7.53 1.06 -12.13
CA ARG A 34 -8.79 0.45 -12.53
C ARG A 34 -9.55 1.32 -13.54
N THR A 35 -10.40 0.69 -14.36
CA THR A 35 -11.39 1.38 -15.19
C THR A 35 -12.55 1.88 -14.33
N PHE A 36 -13.28 2.88 -14.81
CA PHE A 36 -14.43 3.45 -14.08
C PHE A 36 -15.49 2.42 -13.70
N ASN A 37 -15.65 1.38 -14.51
CA ASN A 37 -16.66 0.33 -14.36
C ASN A 37 -16.10 -1.01 -13.87
N TYR A 38 -14.90 -1.02 -13.32
CA TYR A 38 -14.23 -2.25 -12.87
C TYR A 38 -15.07 -3.03 -11.83
N TYR A 39 -15.73 -2.30 -10.93
CA TYR A 39 -16.63 -2.85 -9.91
C TYR A 39 -18.11 -2.66 -10.23
N GLY A 40 -18.49 -2.71 -11.50
CA GLY A 40 -19.86 -2.61 -11.97
C GLY A 40 -20.15 -1.32 -12.75
N ASN A 41 -21.30 -1.31 -13.44
CA ASN A 41 -21.82 -0.14 -14.17
C ASN A 41 -23.31 0.02 -13.86
N PRO A 42 -23.71 1.01 -13.01
CA PRO A 42 -22.84 1.99 -12.35
C PRO A 42 -21.87 1.35 -11.35
N PRO A 43 -20.74 2.01 -11.02
CA PRO A 43 -19.79 1.51 -10.03
C PRO A 43 -20.46 1.30 -8.66
N ALA A 44 -20.07 0.25 -7.95
CA ALA A 44 -20.59 0.00 -6.60
C ALA A 44 -20.20 1.12 -5.63
N PRO A 45 -21.02 1.38 -4.58
CA PRO A 45 -20.65 2.32 -3.52
C PRO A 45 -19.32 1.95 -2.88
N SER A 46 -18.57 2.97 -2.44
CA SER A 46 -17.32 2.78 -1.71
C SER A 46 -17.54 1.99 -0.44
N PRO A 47 -16.88 0.84 -0.24
CA PRO A 47 -17.02 0.08 1.00
C PRO A 47 -16.37 0.79 2.20
N ALA A 48 -15.49 1.77 1.95
CA ALA A 48 -14.85 2.56 3.01
C ALA A 48 -15.76 3.65 3.59
N THR A 49 -16.65 4.24 2.78
CA THR A 49 -17.43 5.43 3.16
C THR A 49 -18.93 5.32 2.85
N GLY A 50 -19.34 4.34 2.04
CA GLY A 50 -20.70 4.25 1.49
C GLY A 50 -20.98 5.25 0.37
N MET A 51 -20.00 6.08 -0.02
CA MET A 51 -20.18 7.10 -1.06
C MET A 51 -20.41 6.46 -2.42
N GLN A 52 -21.47 6.91 -3.13
CA GLN A 52 -21.71 6.49 -4.49
C GLN A 52 -20.74 7.19 -5.45
N PRO A 53 -19.94 6.45 -6.23
CA PRO A 53 -19.08 7.04 -7.24
C PRO A 53 -19.85 7.86 -8.26
N LYS A 54 -19.31 9.02 -8.63
CA LYS A 54 -19.91 9.93 -9.60
C LYS A 54 -19.25 9.90 -10.97
N TRP A 55 -18.08 9.29 -11.08
CA TRP A 55 -17.35 9.17 -12.33
C TRP A 55 -18.01 8.19 -13.30
N LYS A 56 -17.92 8.52 -14.58
CA LYS A 56 -18.53 7.77 -15.70
C LYS A 56 -17.51 7.38 -16.77
N THR A 57 -16.27 7.85 -16.63
CA THR A 57 -15.19 7.63 -17.57
C THR A 57 -13.88 7.31 -16.85
N ASP A 58 -12.98 6.68 -17.56
CA ASP A 58 -11.64 6.36 -17.05
C ASP A 58 -10.82 7.63 -16.73
N GLY A 59 -10.98 8.68 -17.53
CA GLY A 59 -10.33 9.97 -17.27
C GLY A 59 -10.79 10.62 -15.97
N GLU A 60 -12.08 10.52 -15.65
CA GLU A 60 -12.60 11.03 -14.37
C GLU A 60 -12.06 10.24 -13.17
N VAL A 61 -11.85 8.92 -13.29
CA VAL A 61 -11.21 8.13 -12.23
C VAL A 61 -9.76 8.56 -12.02
N VAL A 62 -9.00 8.76 -13.11
CA VAL A 62 -7.62 9.26 -13.05
C VAL A 62 -7.59 10.62 -12.35
N GLN A 63 -8.45 11.56 -12.78
CA GLN A 63 -8.48 12.92 -12.21
C GLN A 63 -8.88 12.90 -10.73
N MET A 64 -9.93 12.17 -10.36
CA MET A 64 -10.39 12.05 -8.98
C MET A 64 -9.30 11.45 -8.08
N THR A 65 -8.60 10.42 -8.56
CA THR A 65 -7.48 9.82 -7.84
C THR A 65 -6.38 10.85 -7.64
N LEU A 66 -5.96 11.53 -8.70
CA LEU A 66 -4.90 12.54 -8.65
C LEU A 66 -5.23 13.68 -7.67
N ASP A 67 -6.47 14.19 -7.71
CA ASP A 67 -6.92 15.25 -6.80
C ASP A 67 -6.90 14.78 -5.34
N THR A 68 -7.27 13.52 -5.10
CA THR A 68 -7.22 12.91 -3.77
C THR A 68 -5.77 12.76 -3.29
N LEU A 69 -4.86 12.29 -4.14
CA LEU A 69 -3.44 12.19 -3.81
C LEU A 69 -2.85 13.55 -3.44
N LYS A 70 -3.15 14.59 -4.23
CA LYS A 70 -2.72 15.97 -3.95
C LYS A 70 -3.27 16.49 -2.62
N LYS A 71 -4.56 16.28 -2.38
CA LYS A 71 -5.26 16.68 -1.14
C LYS A 71 -4.60 16.13 0.12
N TYR A 72 -4.08 14.90 0.06
CA TYR A 72 -3.48 14.24 1.22
C TYR A 72 -1.94 14.26 1.22
N GLY A 73 -1.30 15.08 0.41
CA GLY A 73 0.16 15.21 0.40
C GLY A 73 0.90 13.95 -0.08
N ILE A 74 0.23 13.10 -0.88
CA ILE A 74 0.88 11.91 -1.45
C ILE A 74 1.75 12.32 -2.62
N VAL A 75 3.06 12.32 -2.40
CA VAL A 75 4.07 12.79 -3.37
C VAL A 75 4.47 11.73 -4.37
N LYS A 76 4.42 10.45 -3.99
CA LYS A 76 4.64 9.28 -4.86
C LYS A 76 3.55 8.25 -4.62
N ALA A 77 3.17 7.54 -5.68
CA ALA A 77 2.16 6.48 -5.63
C ALA A 77 2.57 5.32 -6.55
N ILE A 78 2.74 4.12 -5.99
CA ILE A 78 3.00 2.92 -6.78
C ILE A 78 1.67 2.38 -7.24
N ILE A 79 1.46 2.38 -8.56
CA ILE A 79 0.17 2.04 -9.16
C ILE A 79 0.27 0.77 -9.99
N SER A 80 -0.49 -0.25 -9.59
CA SER A 80 -0.56 -1.56 -10.23
C SER A 80 -1.62 -1.60 -11.32
N GLY A 81 -1.30 -2.25 -12.42
CA GLY A 81 -2.22 -2.45 -13.52
C GLY A 81 -1.55 -3.00 -14.77
N ASN A 82 -2.32 -3.11 -15.85
CA ASN A 82 -1.77 -3.38 -17.16
C ASN A 82 -1.11 -2.13 -17.77
N LEU A 83 -0.33 -2.33 -18.84
CA LEU A 83 0.47 -1.26 -19.44
C LEU A 83 -0.39 -0.05 -19.88
N SER A 84 -1.55 -0.28 -20.50
CA SER A 84 -2.40 0.81 -21.00
C SER A 84 -2.98 1.65 -19.87
N ARG A 85 -3.52 0.99 -18.83
CA ARG A 85 -4.13 1.71 -17.71
C ARG A 85 -3.10 2.46 -16.86
N VAL A 86 -1.95 1.84 -16.61
CA VAL A 86 -0.84 2.51 -15.91
C VAL A 86 -0.36 3.72 -16.71
N ALA A 87 -0.33 3.64 -18.05
CA ALA A 87 0.06 4.75 -18.89
C ALA A 87 -0.88 5.96 -18.75
N ASP A 88 -2.19 5.76 -18.59
CA ASP A 88 -3.13 6.86 -18.38
C ASP A 88 -2.81 7.68 -17.12
N PHE A 89 -2.52 7.00 -16.01
CA PHE A 89 -2.11 7.65 -14.77
C PHE A 89 -0.73 8.32 -14.91
N LYS A 90 0.23 7.65 -15.56
CA LYS A 90 1.56 8.23 -15.82
C LYS A 90 1.49 9.49 -16.69
N ASN A 91 0.61 9.52 -17.67
CA ASN A 91 0.40 10.70 -18.52
C ASN A 91 -0.22 11.88 -17.74
N ALA A 92 -1.05 11.60 -16.72
CA ALA A 92 -1.65 12.64 -15.88
C ALA A 92 -0.63 13.28 -14.91
N ASP A 93 0.28 12.49 -14.32
CA ASP A 93 1.35 12.99 -13.44
C ASP A 93 2.52 11.98 -13.40
N SER A 94 3.45 12.10 -14.36
CA SER A 94 4.59 11.19 -14.48
C SER A 94 5.56 11.27 -13.29
N ALA A 95 5.61 12.40 -12.61
CA ALA A 95 6.48 12.60 -11.46
C ALA A 95 5.95 11.88 -10.22
N ARG A 96 4.62 11.77 -10.07
CA ARG A 96 3.96 11.16 -8.92
C ARG A 96 3.82 9.65 -9.05
N PHE A 97 3.35 9.15 -10.19
CA PHE A 97 3.06 7.73 -10.35
C PHE A 97 4.30 6.90 -10.70
N VAL A 98 4.50 5.80 -9.98
CA VAL A 98 5.49 4.76 -10.23
C VAL A 98 4.76 3.51 -10.67
N SER A 99 5.09 3.00 -11.86
CA SER A 99 4.38 1.90 -12.51
C SER A 99 4.72 0.55 -11.88
N SER A 100 3.70 -0.27 -11.61
CA SER A 100 3.83 -1.66 -11.17
C SER A 100 3.07 -2.60 -12.11
N LEU A 101 3.68 -3.72 -12.49
CA LEU A 101 3.10 -4.72 -13.37
C LEU A 101 2.28 -5.72 -12.56
N GLU A 102 0.95 -5.63 -12.63
CA GLU A 102 0.01 -6.52 -11.93
C GLU A 102 -0.11 -7.89 -12.63
N TYR A 103 -0.18 -8.98 -11.81
CA TYR A 103 -0.50 -10.32 -12.28
C TYR A 103 -1.19 -11.17 -11.20
N PRO A 104 -2.24 -11.94 -11.51
CA PRO A 104 -2.93 -11.93 -12.79
C PRO A 104 -3.73 -10.65 -12.99
N SER A 105 -3.79 -10.16 -14.21
CA SER A 105 -4.71 -9.08 -14.58
C SER A 105 -5.91 -9.66 -15.32
N ARG A 106 -7.06 -8.98 -15.26
CA ARG A 106 -8.26 -9.42 -16.00
C ARG A 106 -8.05 -9.52 -17.53
N GLN A 107 -7.01 -8.87 -18.06
CA GLN A 107 -6.81 -8.68 -19.49
C GLN A 107 -5.45 -9.21 -20.00
N GLY A 108 -4.67 -9.91 -19.18
CA GLY A 108 -3.34 -10.29 -19.63
C GLY A 108 -2.74 -11.51 -18.93
N THR A 109 -1.92 -12.21 -19.72
CA THR A 109 -0.93 -13.16 -19.24
C THR A 109 0.37 -12.41 -18.91
N LEU A 110 1.26 -13.04 -18.15
CA LEU A 110 2.63 -12.52 -18.03
C LEU A 110 3.26 -12.42 -19.42
N PRO A 111 3.95 -11.31 -19.73
CA PRO A 111 4.78 -11.24 -20.93
C PRO A 111 5.88 -12.30 -20.84
N ASP A 112 6.37 -12.78 -21.97
CA ASP A 112 7.58 -13.62 -22.00
C ASP A 112 8.76 -12.89 -21.32
N THR A 113 9.78 -13.66 -20.89
CA THR A 113 10.88 -13.10 -20.09
C THR A 113 11.70 -12.04 -20.81
N ALA A 114 11.83 -12.13 -22.14
CA ALA A 114 12.56 -11.11 -22.92
C ALA A 114 11.79 -9.78 -22.95
N THR A 115 10.49 -9.86 -23.19
CA THR A 115 9.59 -8.69 -23.12
C THR A 115 9.53 -8.12 -21.69
N PHE A 116 9.45 -8.97 -20.67
CA PHE A 116 9.51 -8.54 -19.27
C PHE A 116 10.78 -7.74 -18.97
N ILE A 117 11.95 -8.29 -19.32
CA ILE A 117 13.24 -7.59 -19.13
C ILE A 117 13.24 -6.24 -19.85
N ARG A 118 12.75 -6.20 -21.09
CA ARG A 118 12.70 -4.98 -21.89
C ARG A 118 11.83 -3.91 -21.23
N LEU A 119 10.61 -4.26 -20.79
CA LEU A 119 9.68 -3.35 -20.14
C LEU A 119 10.27 -2.68 -18.87
N PHE A 120 10.97 -3.46 -18.05
CA PHE A 120 11.61 -2.93 -16.84
C PHE A 120 12.86 -2.10 -17.17
N LYS A 121 13.69 -2.51 -18.12
CA LYS A 121 14.87 -1.73 -18.55
C LYS A 121 14.50 -0.41 -19.23
N GLU A 122 13.38 -0.36 -19.95
CA GLU A 122 12.85 0.88 -20.55
C GLU A 122 12.12 1.77 -19.52
N GLY A 123 12.03 1.37 -18.25
CA GLY A 123 11.33 2.13 -17.21
C GLY A 123 9.81 2.19 -17.38
N LYS A 124 9.22 1.26 -18.15
CA LYS A 124 7.76 1.15 -18.28
C LYS A 124 7.13 0.66 -16.99
N PHE A 125 7.82 -0.24 -16.28
CA PHE A 125 7.49 -0.69 -14.95
C PHE A 125 8.71 -0.61 -14.03
N PHE A 126 8.45 -0.45 -12.73
CA PHE A 126 9.46 -0.36 -11.69
C PHE A 126 9.30 -1.45 -10.61
N VAL A 127 8.08 -1.92 -10.38
CA VAL A 127 7.74 -2.97 -9.42
C VAL A 127 7.04 -4.11 -10.17
N PHE A 128 7.31 -5.35 -9.79
CA PHE A 128 6.56 -6.51 -10.25
C PHE A 128 5.50 -6.87 -9.19
N GLY A 129 4.27 -6.48 -9.43
CA GLY A 129 3.12 -6.63 -8.52
C GLY A 129 1.99 -5.64 -8.87
N GLU A 130 0.84 -5.80 -8.29
CA GLU A 130 0.46 -6.78 -7.30
C GLU A 130 0.45 -8.20 -7.89
N LEU A 131 1.05 -9.16 -7.20
CA LEU A 131 0.94 -10.57 -7.55
C LEU A 131 -0.18 -11.22 -6.74
N GLY A 132 -1.39 -11.23 -7.29
CA GLY A 132 -2.60 -11.81 -6.69
C GLY A 132 -2.75 -13.30 -6.98
N LEU A 133 -1.71 -14.09 -6.77
CA LEU A 133 -1.62 -15.48 -7.21
C LEU A 133 -2.66 -16.39 -6.57
N GLN A 134 -3.03 -16.15 -5.32
CA GLN A 134 -4.05 -16.91 -4.62
C GLN A 134 -5.44 -16.82 -5.28
N TYR A 135 -5.71 -15.77 -6.07
CA TYR A 135 -6.96 -15.64 -6.84
C TYR A 135 -7.07 -16.65 -7.99
N ILE A 136 -5.95 -17.19 -8.42
CA ILE A 136 -5.88 -18.22 -9.46
C ILE A 136 -5.35 -19.56 -8.93
N GLY A 137 -5.30 -19.72 -7.60
CA GLY A 137 -4.88 -20.98 -6.96
C GLY A 137 -3.39 -21.27 -7.07
N LYS A 138 -2.54 -20.25 -7.26
CA LYS A 138 -1.08 -20.34 -7.39
C LYS A 138 -0.36 -19.71 -6.22
N ALA A 139 0.90 -20.08 -6.06
CA ALA A 139 1.84 -19.50 -5.11
C ALA A 139 3.03 -18.87 -5.84
N LEU A 140 3.81 -18.04 -5.15
CA LEU A 140 5.04 -17.46 -5.73
C LEU A 140 6.09 -18.52 -6.09
N THR A 141 5.97 -19.71 -5.50
CA THR A 141 6.81 -20.89 -5.76
C THR A 141 6.43 -21.68 -7.03
N ASP A 142 5.35 -21.30 -7.71
CA ASP A 142 4.96 -21.98 -8.96
C ASP A 142 6.08 -21.91 -10.00
N PRO A 143 6.40 -23.05 -10.69
CA PRO A 143 7.53 -23.11 -11.60
C PRO A 143 7.52 -22.06 -12.71
N GLU A 144 6.34 -21.62 -13.16
CA GLU A 144 6.21 -20.59 -14.19
C GLU A 144 6.76 -19.22 -13.75
N LEU A 145 6.80 -18.96 -12.42
CA LEU A 145 7.28 -17.69 -11.86
C LEU A 145 8.79 -17.70 -11.60
N ALA A 146 9.42 -18.85 -11.51
CA ALA A 146 10.83 -18.98 -11.19
C ALA A 146 11.76 -18.15 -12.12
N PRO A 147 11.56 -18.10 -13.46
CA PRO A 147 12.36 -17.25 -14.33
C PRO A 147 12.24 -15.75 -13.98
N TYR A 148 11.05 -15.31 -13.60
CA TYR A 148 10.78 -13.89 -13.25
C TYR A 148 11.42 -13.53 -11.91
N MET A 149 11.43 -14.41 -10.90
CA MET A 149 12.10 -14.19 -9.64
C MET A 149 13.62 -14.05 -9.84
N ASN A 150 14.23 -14.91 -10.66
CA ASN A 150 15.63 -14.80 -11.06
C ASN A 150 15.95 -13.44 -11.72
N ILE A 151 15.06 -12.97 -12.61
CA ILE A 151 15.21 -11.68 -13.29
C ILE A 151 15.07 -10.54 -12.29
N CYS A 152 14.05 -10.58 -11.43
CA CYS A 152 13.79 -9.55 -10.44
C CYS A 152 14.97 -9.38 -9.47
N GLU A 153 15.51 -10.49 -8.94
CA GLU A 153 16.68 -10.42 -8.08
C GLU A 153 17.89 -9.83 -8.81
N ARG A 154 18.20 -10.32 -10.01
CA ARG A 154 19.36 -9.88 -10.82
C ARG A 154 19.29 -8.40 -11.19
N LEU A 155 18.09 -7.89 -11.50
CA LEU A 155 17.86 -6.50 -11.92
C LEU A 155 17.49 -5.58 -10.75
N GLY A 156 17.35 -6.10 -9.53
CA GLY A 156 16.94 -5.33 -8.37
C GLY A 156 15.49 -4.84 -8.44
N ILE A 157 14.62 -5.56 -9.16
CA ILE A 157 13.20 -5.24 -9.28
C ILE A 157 12.47 -5.70 -8.00
N PRO A 158 11.83 -4.83 -7.24
CA PRO A 158 11.02 -5.23 -6.10
C PRO A 158 9.81 -6.06 -6.54
N VAL A 159 9.47 -7.10 -5.77
CA VAL A 159 8.29 -7.93 -5.98
C VAL A 159 7.27 -7.63 -4.89
N ALA A 160 6.03 -7.32 -5.28
CA ALA A 160 4.93 -7.05 -4.37
C ALA A 160 3.88 -8.15 -4.47
N VAL A 161 3.66 -8.87 -3.36
CA VAL A 161 2.85 -10.09 -3.31
C VAL A 161 1.62 -9.83 -2.46
N HIS A 162 0.44 -10.11 -3.04
CA HIS A 162 -0.80 -10.15 -2.28
C HIS A 162 -0.69 -11.24 -1.20
N THR A 163 -0.93 -10.89 0.06
CA THR A 163 -0.94 -11.82 1.18
C THR A 163 -2.20 -11.62 2.02
N GLY A 164 -2.49 -12.53 2.94
CA GLY A 164 -3.65 -12.43 3.79
C GLY A 164 -4.98 -12.74 3.10
N LEU A 165 -6.01 -12.03 3.52
CA LEU A 165 -7.37 -12.20 3.00
C LEU A 165 -7.56 -11.46 1.67
N GLY A 166 -8.49 -11.98 0.87
CA GLY A 166 -8.90 -11.37 -0.38
C GLY A 166 -10.39 -11.51 -0.64
N MET A 167 -10.84 -11.03 -1.79
CA MET A 167 -12.22 -11.18 -2.20
C MET A 167 -12.54 -12.64 -2.59
N PRO A 168 -13.72 -13.16 -2.24
CA PRO A 168 -14.10 -14.53 -2.59
C PRO A 168 -14.20 -14.68 -4.12
N THR A 169 -13.39 -15.57 -4.67
CA THR A 169 -13.48 -16.02 -6.07
C THR A 169 -13.40 -17.53 -6.10
N PRO A 170 -13.89 -18.22 -7.15
CA PRO A 170 -13.92 -19.68 -7.20
C PRO A 170 -12.56 -20.35 -6.99
N SER A 171 -11.48 -19.71 -7.44
CA SER A 171 -10.11 -20.27 -7.35
C SER A 171 -9.32 -19.74 -6.14
N PHE A 172 -9.87 -18.81 -5.35
CA PHE A 172 -9.17 -18.23 -4.20
C PHE A 172 -8.82 -19.30 -3.16
N ARG A 173 -7.59 -19.24 -2.66
CA ARG A 173 -7.08 -20.15 -1.62
C ARG A 173 -6.53 -19.32 -0.47
N THR A 174 -7.22 -19.31 0.66
CA THR A 174 -6.79 -18.58 1.87
C THR A 174 -5.41 -19.01 2.35
N SER A 175 -5.09 -20.32 2.26
CA SER A 175 -3.78 -20.84 2.64
C SER A 175 -2.63 -20.27 1.83
N LEU A 176 -2.86 -19.91 0.57
CA LEU A 176 -1.85 -19.27 -0.29
C LEU A 176 -1.62 -17.81 0.05
N GLY A 177 -2.47 -17.21 0.89
CA GLY A 177 -2.26 -15.88 1.46
C GLY A 177 -1.36 -15.86 2.70
N ASN A 178 -1.00 -17.03 3.23
CA ASN A 178 -0.06 -17.11 4.35
C ASN A 178 1.34 -16.68 3.91
N PRO A 179 1.98 -15.71 4.58
CA PRO A 179 3.33 -15.25 4.22
C PRO A 179 4.39 -16.35 4.14
N GLN A 180 4.24 -17.45 4.87
CA GLN A 180 5.20 -18.55 4.82
C GLN A 180 5.28 -19.25 3.45
N VAL A 181 4.25 -19.15 2.60
CA VAL A 181 4.28 -19.78 1.27
C VAL A 181 5.33 -19.19 0.33
N ILE A 182 5.91 -18.03 0.66
CA ILE A 182 6.99 -17.41 -0.13
C ILE A 182 8.39 -17.78 0.34
N GLU A 183 8.54 -18.52 1.44
CA GLU A 183 9.82 -18.78 2.09
C GLU A 183 10.85 -19.42 1.16
N GLU A 184 10.45 -20.42 0.39
CA GLU A 184 11.33 -21.08 -0.58
C GLU A 184 11.88 -20.11 -1.66
N VAL A 185 11.12 -19.08 -2.00
CA VAL A 185 11.60 -18.04 -2.92
C VAL A 185 12.62 -17.15 -2.23
N LEU A 186 12.39 -16.78 -0.97
CA LEU A 186 13.33 -15.97 -0.19
C LEU A 186 14.66 -16.68 0.05
N VAL A 187 14.63 -18.00 0.30
CA VAL A 187 15.83 -18.84 0.44
C VAL A 187 16.62 -18.89 -0.87
N LYS A 188 15.94 -19.08 -2.00
CA LYS A 188 16.59 -19.15 -3.32
C LYS A 188 17.08 -17.79 -3.83
N HIS A 189 16.46 -16.71 -3.39
CA HIS A 189 16.69 -15.35 -3.84
C HIS A 189 16.97 -14.40 -2.67
N PRO A 190 18.12 -14.52 -1.96
CA PRO A 190 18.40 -13.77 -0.73
C PRO A 190 18.53 -12.25 -0.91
N LYS A 191 18.68 -11.77 -2.16
CA LYS A 191 18.75 -10.34 -2.49
C LYS A 191 17.45 -9.79 -3.03
N LEU A 192 16.43 -10.65 -3.25
CA LEU A 192 15.14 -10.25 -3.78
C LEU A 192 14.39 -9.41 -2.74
N LYS A 193 14.07 -8.17 -3.07
CA LYS A 193 13.22 -7.33 -2.24
C LYS A 193 11.76 -7.75 -2.40
N VAL A 194 11.09 -8.09 -1.30
CA VAL A 194 9.70 -8.52 -1.32
C VAL A 194 8.85 -7.63 -0.41
N GLN A 195 7.75 -7.14 -0.96
CA GLN A 195 6.68 -6.45 -0.24
C GLN A 195 5.53 -7.43 0.01
N LEU A 196 5.23 -7.71 1.28
CA LEU A 196 4.00 -8.38 1.69
C LEU A 196 2.87 -7.35 1.70
N MET A 197 1.98 -7.41 0.75
CA MET A 197 0.81 -6.55 0.73
C MET A 197 -0.18 -6.98 1.82
N HIS A 198 -0.92 -6.02 2.39
CA HIS A 198 -1.91 -6.23 3.45
C HIS A 198 -1.31 -6.82 4.75
N LEU A 199 0.00 -6.65 4.97
CA LEU A 199 0.71 -7.08 6.18
C LEU A 199 0.47 -8.56 6.54
N GLY A 200 0.12 -9.41 5.56
CA GLY A 200 -0.20 -10.82 5.79
C GLY A 200 -1.45 -11.08 6.65
N CYS A 201 -2.26 -10.06 6.94
CA CYS A 201 -3.39 -10.19 7.85
C CYS A 201 -4.42 -11.25 7.37
N PRO A 202 -4.82 -12.23 8.20
CA PRO A 202 -4.66 -12.30 9.66
C PRO A 202 -3.50 -13.18 10.17
N PHE A 203 -2.55 -13.58 9.35
CA PHE A 203 -1.46 -14.50 9.68
C PHE A 203 -0.33 -13.78 10.46
N LEU A 204 -0.63 -13.32 11.69
CA LEU A 204 0.28 -12.48 12.47
C LEU A 204 1.60 -13.18 12.82
N ALA A 205 1.52 -14.41 13.35
CA ALA A 205 2.70 -15.16 13.79
C ALA A 205 3.62 -15.48 12.61
N GLU A 206 3.04 -15.86 11.48
CA GLU A 206 3.76 -16.20 10.25
C GLU A 206 4.38 -14.95 9.62
N THR A 207 3.68 -13.81 9.66
CA THR A 207 4.22 -12.52 9.21
C THR A 207 5.44 -12.14 10.05
N ILE A 208 5.34 -12.25 11.39
CA ILE A 208 6.44 -11.99 12.31
C ILE A 208 7.62 -12.93 12.01
N ALA A 209 7.37 -14.23 11.84
CA ALA A 209 8.40 -15.21 11.56
C ALA A 209 9.17 -14.90 10.27
N ILE A 210 8.46 -14.64 9.17
CA ILE A 210 9.08 -14.27 7.88
C ILE A 210 9.87 -12.97 7.99
N MET A 211 9.32 -11.94 8.62
CA MET A 211 10.03 -10.67 8.78
C MET A 211 11.23 -10.76 9.73
N ALA A 212 11.22 -11.67 10.70
CA ALA A 212 12.34 -11.89 11.61
C ALA A 212 13.55 -12.52 10.91
N VAL A 213 13.31 -13.47 10.01
CA VAL A 213 14.37 -14.24 9.34
C VAL A 213 14.85 -13.54 8.07
N TYR A 214 13.96 -12.87 7.34
CA TYR A 214 14.23 -12.30 6.01
C TYR A 214 14.25 -10.77 6.03
N PRO A 215 15.43 -10.12 6.20
CA PRO A 215 15.52 -8.66 6.32
C PRO A 215 15.14 -7.90 5.03
N GLN A 216 15.16 -8.57 3.87
CA GLN A 216 14.73 -8.01 2.58
C GLN A 216 13.21 -7.94 2.43
N VAL A 217 12.44 -8.47 3.40
CA VAL A 217 10.97 -8.43 3.39
C VAL A 217 10.47 -7.18 4.12
N TYR A 218 9.64 -6.42 3.44
CA TYR A 218 8.87 -5.29 3.95
C TYR A 218 7.39 -5.59 3.79
N ALA A 219 6.52 -4.85 4.48
CA ALA A 219 5.09 -5.03 4.36
C ALA A 219 4.34 -3.70 4.30
N ASP A 220 3.15 -3.69 3.72
CA ASP A 220 2.28 -2.52 3.71
C ASP A 220 0.96 -2.74 4.46
N LEU A 221 0.31 -1.63 4.80
CA LEU A 221 -0.93 -1.60 5.57
C LEU A 221 -2.18 -1.52 4.69
N SER A 222 -2.04 -1.65 3.38
CA SER A 222 -3.11 -1.42 2.42
C SER A 222 -4.33 -2.33 2.67
N ALA A 223 -5.48 -1.86 2.28
CA ALA A 223 -6.78 -2.48 2.50
C ALA A 223 -7.14 -2.64 3.98
N ILE A 224 -6.33 -3.34 4.79
CA ILE A 224 -6.63 -3.61 6.20
C ILE A 224 -6.80 -2.34 7.03
N ASN A 225 -6.16 -1.24 6.63
CA ASN A 225 -6.27 0.06 7.29
C ASN A 225 -7.63 0.76 7.08
N TRP A 226 -8.53 0.19 6.26
CA TRP A 226 -9.91 0.72 6.12
C TRP A 226 -10.99 -0.37 6.02
N ILE A 227 -10.64 -1.62 5.65
CA ILE A 227 -11.62 -2.72 5.52
C ILE A 227 -11.97 -3.33 6.89
N ILE A 228 -10.94 -3.64 7.73
CA ILE A 228 -11.20 -4.31 9.00
C ILE A 228 -11.54 -3.32 10.12
N PRO A 229 -12.23 -3.74 11.19
CA PRO A 229 -12.54 -2.89 12.34
C PRO A 229 -11.30 -2.27 12.95
N THR A 230 -11.41 -1.01 13.42
CA THR A 230 -10.27 -0.25 13.93
C THR A 230 -9.53 -0.96 15.06
N ALA A 231 -10.26 -1.57 16.00
CA ALA A 231 -9.65 -2.30 17.12
C ALA A 231 -8.80 -3.49 16.62
N ALA A 232 -9.30 -4.26 15.66
CA ALA A 232 -8.58 -5.38 15.06
C ALA A 232 -7.32 -4.91 14.32
N PHE A 233 -7.44 -3.84 13.51
CA PHE A 233 -6.31 -3.23 12.82
C PHE A 233 -5.24 -2.74 13.80
N TYR A 234 -5.65 -2.04 14.87
CA TYR A 234 -4.70 -1.52 15.85
C TYR A 234 -4.00 -2.64 16.61
N SER A 235 -4.74 -3.66 17.07
CA SER A 235 -4.14 -4.82 17.74
C SER A 235 -3.09 -5.52 16.86
N TYR A 236 -3.43 -5.72 15.58
CA TYR A 236 -2.52 -6.36 14.63
C TYR A 236 -1.26 -5.51 14.35
N LEU A 237 -1.44 -4.23 14.04
CA LEU A 237 -0.33 -3.32 13.77
C LEU A 237 0.55 -3.13 15.02
N GLN A 238 -0.05 -2.98 16.21
CA GLN A 238 0.70 -2.82 17.46
C GLN A 238 1.60 -4.03 17.71
N SER A 239 1.09 -5.26 17.53
CA SER A 239 1.91 -6.47 17.68
C SER A 239 3.12 -6.50 16.75
N ILE A 240 2.97 -6.07 15.50
CA ILE A 240 4.07 -5.95 14.54
C ILE A 240 5.09 -4.87 14.97
N MET A 241 4.61 -3.74 15.47
CA MET A 241 5.48 -2.66 15.96
C MET A 241 6.27 -3.09 17.20
N GLU A 242 5.62 -3.79 18.15
CA GLU A 242 6.23 -4.33 19.37
C GLU A 242 7.24 -5.45 19.06
N ALA A 243 7.02 -6.22 17.98
CA ALA A 243 8.00 -7.18 17.47
C ALA A 243 9.23 -6.51 16.81
N GLY A 244 9.30 -5.17 16.73
CA GLY A 244 10.45 -4.42 16.26
C GLY A 244 10.50 -4.14 14.76
N PHE A 245 9.41 -4.38 14.01
CA PHE A 245 9.41 -4.25 12.55
C PHE A 245 8.98 -2.89 12.02
N GLY A 246 8.78 -1.88 12.88
CA GLY A 246 8.30 -0.55 12.48
C GLY A 246 9.10 0.13 11.36
N LYS A 247 10.38 -0.19 11.19
CA LYS A 247 11.22 0.33 10.09
C LYS A 247 11.02 -0.40 8.75
N ARG A 248 10.11 -1.37 8.69
CA ARG A 248 9.81 -2.14 7.47
C ARG A 248 8.32 -2.18 7.13
N ILE A 249 7.52 -1.34 7.80
CA ILE A 249 6.08 -1.18 7.53
C ILE A 249 5.89 0.08 6.71
N MET A 250 5.11 -0.03 5.61
CA MET A 250 4.86 1.06 4.66
C MET A 250 3.38 1.39 4.58
N TYR A 251 3.06 2.61 4.24
CA TYR A 251 1.71 3.02 3.92
C TYR A 251 1.34 2.59 2.50
N GLY A 252 0.24 1.89 2.36
CA GLY A 252 -0.48 1.65 1.13
C GLY A 252 -1.96 1.89 1.35
N SER A 253 -2.69 2.41 0.39
CA SER A 253 -4.13 2.59 0.50
C SER A 253 -4.91 1.39 -0.01
N ASP A 254 -4.47 0.80 -1.11
CA ASP A 254 -5.28 -0.14 -1.90
C ASP A 254 -6.69 0.43 -2.11
N GLN A 255 -6.73 1.65 -2.65
CA GLN A 255 -8.00 2.33 -2.89
C GLN A 255 -8.90 1.59 -3.89
N MET A 256 -8.37 0.53 -4.54
CA MET A 256 -9.06 -0.26 -5.57
C MET A 256 -9.62 0.63 -6.70
N GLY A 257 -10.88 1.05 -6.63
CA GLY A 257 -11.51 2.02 -7.52
C GLY A 257 -12.22 3.14 -6.76
N TRP A 258 -11.91 3.31 -5.46
CA TRP A 258 -12.57 4.27 -4.56
C TRP A 258 -11.55 5.20 -3.90
N PRO A 259 -11.18 6.32 -4.55
CA PRO A 259 -10.16 7.26 -4.03
C PRO A 259 -10.45 7.82 -2.62
N ASP A 260 -11.72 7.84 -2.21
CA ASP A 260 -12.12 8.26 -0.87
C ASP A 260 -11.61 7.35 0.25
N ALA A 261 -11.31 6.08 -0.04
CA ALA A 261 -10.67 5.15 0.90
C ALA A 261 -9.29 5.66 1.38
N ILE A 262 -8.56 6.41 0.55
CA ILE A 262 -7.25 7.00 0.88
C ILE A 262 -7.36 7.86 2.15
N GLY A 263 -8.37 8.74 2.22
CA GLY A 263 -8.55 9.58 3.39
C GLY A 263 -8.93 8.83 4.66
N VAL A 264 -9.67 7.73 4.52
CA VAL A 264 -10.03 6.86 5.66
C VAL A 264 -8.79 6.15 6.18
N SER A 265 -7.98 5.57 5.29
CA SER A 265 -6.77 4.82 5.63
C SER A 265 -5.72 5.69 6.32
N ILE A 266 -5.48 6.91 5.82
CA ILE A 266 -4.56 7.87 6.43
C ILE A 266 -5.02 8.23 7.84
N ARG A 267 -6.28 8.66 8.01
CA ARG A 267 -6.80 9.02 9.35
C ARG A 267 -6.71 7.88 10.36
N LYS A 268 -6.91 6.63 9.93
CA LYS A 268 -6.81 5.48 10.84
C LYS A 268 -5.39 5.31 11.38
N ILE A 269 -4.36 5.54 10.58
CA ILE A 269 -2.96 5.49 11.02
C ILE A 269 -2.61 6.73 11.85
N GLU A 270 -3.03 7.93 11.43
CA GLU A 270 -2.81 9.18 12.18
C GLU A 270 -3.39 9.11 13.60
N ASN A 271 -4.58 8.51 13.74
CA ASN A 271 -5.27 8.39 15.03
C ASN A 271 -4.83 7.16 15.85
N ALA A 272 -3.83 6.39 15.42
CA ALA A 272 -3.33 5.25 16.18
C ALA A 272 -2.57 5.74 17.43
N PRO A 273 -3.10 5.50 18.66
CA PRO A 273 -2.58 6.13 19.88
C PRO A 273 -1.24 5.54 20.34
N PHE A 274 -0.88 4.37 19.87
CA PHE A 274 0.38 3.66 20.19
C PHE A 274 1.53 4.02 19.25
N LEU A 275 1.28 4.78 18.17
CA LEU A 275 2.32 5.22 17.23
C LEU A 275 2.84 6.62 17.60
N THR A 276 4.15 6.74 17.75
CA THR A 276 4.82 8.05 17.82
C THR A 276 4.82 8.75 16.48
N GLU A 277 4.99 10.07 16.45
CA GLU A 277 5.09 10.84 15.19
C GLU A 277 6.25 10.39 14.30
N SER A 278 7.37 9.97 14.89
CA SER A 278 8.49 9.39 14.15
C SER A 278 8.12 8.07 13.48
N GLN A 279 7.38 7.19 14.16
CA GLN A 279 6.90 5.93 13.58
C GLN A 279 5.87 6.17 12.47
N LYS A 280 4.97 7.14 12.64
CA LYS A 280 4.04 7.55 11.57
C LYS A 280 4.81 8.09 10.35
N GLN A 281 5.85 8.91 10.56
CA GLN A 281 6.71 9.40 9.48
C GLN A 281 7.44 8.26 8.75
N ASP A 282 7.90 7.25 9.48
CA ASP A 282 8.52 6.07 8.89
C ASP A 282 7.52 5.28 8.03
N ILE A 283 6.33 5.02 8.55
CA ILE A 283 5.26 4.30 7.84
C ILE A 283 4.82 5.07 6.59
N PHE A 284 4.58 6.37 6.70
CA PHE A 284 4.06 7.16 5.59
C PHE A 284 5.10 7.48 4.50
N TYR A 285 6.39 7.53 4.84
CA TYR A 285 7.38 8.03 3.88
C TYR A 285 8.72 7.30 3.90
N ASN A 286 9.41 7.25 5.08
CA ASN A 286 10.83 6.89 5.10
C ASN A 286 11.06 5.44 4.66
N ASN A 287 10.23 4.51 5.13
CA ASN A 287 10.39 3.08 4.85
C ASN A 287 10.21 2.78 3.36
N ALA A 288 9.19 3.36 2.74
CA ALA A 288 8.94 3.21 1.30
C ALA A 288 10.08 3.81 0.47
N ARG A 289 10.59 4.98 0.85
CA ARG A 289 11.73 5.61 0.19
C ARG A 289 12.97 4.70 0.22
N VAL A 290 13.24 4.05 1.34
CA VAL A 290 14.37 3.11 1.49
C VAL A 290 14.14 1.84 0.67
N PHE A 291 12.97 1.23 0.81
CA PHE A 291 12.66 -0.03 0.13
C PHE A 291 12.72 0.10 -1.39
N PHE A 292 12.10 1.12 -1.95
CA PHE A 292 12.03 1.34 -3.39
C PHE A 292 13.19 2.17 -3.94
N ASN A 293 14.15 2.59 -3.10
CA ASN A 293 15.28 3.44 -3.50
C ASN A 293 14.82 4.73 -4.22
N LEU A 294 13.74 5.35 -3.71
CA LEU A 294 13.23 6.62 -4.24
C LEU A 294 14.09 7.77 -3.73
N GLY A 295 14.41 8.72 -4.60
CA GLY A 295 15.13 9.94 -4.24
C GLY A 295 14.44 10.74 -3.14
N LYS A 296 15.14 11.74 -2.57
CA LYS A 296 14.49 12.74 -1.71
C LYS A 296 13.73 13.71 -2.62
N ASP A 297 12.42 13.85 -2.38
CA ASP A 297 11.59 14.88 -3.04
C ASP A 297 11.74 16.22 -2.34
#